data_d1dedd1cd75e2e7f49bac8ba99b619df
#
_entry.id   d1dedd1cd75e2e7f49bac8ba99b619df
#
_cell.length_a   1.000
_cell.length_b   1.000
_cell.length_c   1.000
_cell.angle_alpha   90.00
_cell.angle_beta   90.00
_cell.angle_gamma   90.00
#
_symmetry.space_group_name_H-M   'P 1'
#
loop_
_entity.id
_entity.type
_entity.pdbx_description
1 polymer ?
#
loop_
_entity_poly.entity_id
_entity_poly.type
_entity_poly.pdbx_seq_one_letter_code
_entity_poly.pdbx_strand_id
1 'polypeptide(L)'
;MKQIVPAFFIQLALGLYSPAHSNAAEPPENRIDVVLLGTGYPRPYPDRAGPSTAVIVNGRYFIVDAGRAVVLRLSALQQPMPQIAAVFLTHLHSDHTSGLPDLFNTSWVMGRKQPLQLYGPRGTQEMVNGLLKFYAEDIHIRRDLVEELPVKGAEIEVHIVSEGIVYKDDDVTITAFGVDHRPVEPAFGYKFEAGGKIVVISGDTAPSDNLVKFARGANILVHEVYMPGYFAKARSVEMTRGDTTKVTQRLSRYHTDAEQVGKIAAAAGVKKLVLTHLIPPEDSEKIRELAARNFSGEIVAAKDLTRVLP
;
A
#
# COMPACT_ATOMS: atom_id res chain seq x y z
N MET A 1 -13.01 -30.23 -77.45
CA MET A 1 -12.54 -28.92 -77.04
C MET A 1 -12.28 -28.93 -75.51
N LYS A 2 -11.02 -29.05 -75.12
CA LYS A 2 -10.59 -29.04 -73.69
C LYS A 2 -10.10 -27.63 -73.42
N GLN A 3 -10.76 -26.96 -72.48
CA GLN A 3 -10.34 -25.64 -71.94
C GLN A 3 -9.23 -25.85 -70.93
N ILE A 4 -8.11 -25.18 -71.19
CA ILE A 4 -6.95 -25.10 -70.27
C ILE A 4 -7.16 -23.89 -69.39
N VAL A 5 -7.19 -24.11 -68.08
CA VAL A 5 -7.25 -23.05 -67.02
C VAL A 5 -5.80 -22.76 -66.60
N PRO A 6 -5.32 -21.53 -66.61
CA PRO A 6 -3.98 -21.22 -66.14
C PRO A 6 -3.91 -21.18 -64.59
N ALA A 7 -2.93 -21.88 -64.04
CA ALA A 7 -2.61 -21.84 -62.64
C ALA A 7 -1.89 -20.51 -62.30
N PHE A 8 -2.50 -19.73 -61.41
CA PHE A 8 -1.86 -18.57 -60.81
C PHE A 8 -0.99 -19.04 -59.64
N PHE A 9 0.31 -18.90 -59.76
CA PHE A 9 1.26 -19.03 -58.66
C PHE A 9 1.21 -17.77 -57.79
N ILE A 10 0.67 -17.90 -56.56
CA ILE A 10 0.79 -16.87 -55.53
C ILE A 10 2.13 -17.11 -54.81
N GLN A 11 3.08 -16.21 -55.06
CA GLN A 11 4.33 -16.15 -54.31
C GLN A 11 4.06 -15.58 -52.93
N LEU A 12 4.07 -16.43 -51.90
CA LEU A 12 3.99 -16.01 -50.49
C LEU A 12 5.37 -15.45 -50.09
N ALA A 13 5.48 -14.14 -50.00
CA ALA A 13 6.65 -13.49 -49.42
C ALA A 13 6.60 -13.72 -47.88
N LEU A 14 7.39 -14.66 -47.40
CA LEU A 14 7.68 -14.81 -45.97
C LEU A 14 8.55 -13.63 -45.52
N GLY A 15 7.92 -12.58 -45.06
CA GLY A 15 8.59 -11.52 -44.31
C GLY A 15 9.16 -12.08 -43.03
N LEU A 16 10.48 -12.15 -42.93
CA LEU A 16 11.18 -12.46 -41.69
C LEU A 16 10.89 -11.33 -40.68
N TYR A 17 9.92 -11.58 -39.80
CA TYR A 17 9.68 -10.71 -38.66
C TYR A 17 10.81 -10.97 -37.63
N SER A 18 11.86 -10.15 -37.67
CA SER A 18 12.83 -10.09 -36.57
C SER A 18 12.12 -9.46 -35.37
N PRO A 19 11.96 -10.17 -34.24
CA PRO A 19 11.49 -9.52 -33.05
C PRO A 19 12.55 -8.48 -32.63
N ALA A 20 12.17 -7.20 -32.66
CA ALA A 20 12.96 -6.17 -32.05
C ALA A 20 13.04 -6.53 -30.57
N HIS A 21 14.21 -7.00 -30.12
CA HIS A 21 14.53 -7.09 -28.73
C HIS A 21 14.50 -5.66 -28.20
N SER A 22 13.41 -5.31 -27.51
CA SER A 22 13.42 -4.13 -26.66
C SER A 22 14.48 -4.42 -25.60
N ASN A 23 15.63 -3.76 -25.68
CA ASN A 23 16.53 -3.61 -24.55
C ASN A 23 15.78 -2.84 -23.47
N ALA A 24 14.94 -3.55 -22.71
CA ALA A 24 14.54 -3.08 -21.41
C ALA A 24 15.85 -3.03 -20.60
N ALA A 25 16.37 -1.82 -20.36
CA ALA A 25 17.50 -1.62 -19.48
C ALA A 25 17.19 -2.39 -18.18
N GLU A 26 18.10 -3.29 -17.78
CA GLU A 26 18.00 -3.94 -16.49
C GLU A 26 17.77 -2.84 -15.43
N PRO A 27 16.79 -2.99 -14.56
CA PRO A 27 16.59 -2.00 -13.52
C PRO A 27 17.90 -1.88 -12.72
N PRO A 28 18.40 -0.67 -12.45
CA PRO A 28 19.64 -0.52 -11.71
C PRO A 28 19.53 -1.25 -10.38
N GLU A 29 20.53 -2.10 -10.10
CA GLU A 29 20.63 -2.84 -8.84
C GLU A 29 20.44 -1.86 -7.66
N ASN A 30 19.65 -2.29 -6.65
CA ASN A 30 19.36 -1.55 -5.43
C ASN A 30 18.43 -0.32 -5.57
N ARG A 31 17.49 -0.34 -6.51
CA ARG A 31 16.46 0.70 -6.63
C ARG A 31 15.32 0.45 -5.64
N ILE A 32 14.94 1.51 -4.91
CA ILE A 32 13.73 1.54 -4.09
C ILE A 32 12.81 2.68 -4.57
N ASP A 33 11.54 2.37 -4.83
CA ASP A 33 10.51 3.33 -5.22
C ASP A 33 9.32 3.22 -4.25
N VAL A 34 8.57 4.31 -4.09
CA VAL A 34 7.33 4.32 -3.30
C VAL A 34 6.17 4.72 -4.19
N VAL A 35 5.08 3.96 -4.16
CA VAL A 35 3.84 4.29 -4.86
C VAL A 35 2.69 4.27 -3.86
N LEU A 36 2.00 5.40 -3.73
CA LEU A 36 0.81 5.52 -2.90
C LEU A 36 -0.36 4.90 -3.68
N LEU A 37 -0.70 3.63 -3.39
CA LEU A 37 -1.80 2.93 -4.05
C LEU A 37 -3.16 3.48 -3.63
N GLY A 38 -3.28 3.87 -2.36
CA GLY A 38 -4.49 4.47 -1.82
C GLY A 38 -4.15 5.48 -0.74
N THR A 39 -4.79 6.63 -0.80
CA THR A 39 -4.51 7.80 0.05
C THR A 39 -5.72 8.29 0.82
N GLY A 40 -6.84 7.55 0.72
CA GLY A 40 -8.08 7.83 1.44
C GLY A 40 -8.05 7.35 2.90
N TYR A 41 -9.20 7.46 3.57
CA TYR A 41 -9.44 7.08 4.96
C TYR A 41 -10.81 6.33 5.05
N PRO A 42 -11.37 6.00 6.23
CA PRO A 42 -12.60 5.19 6.30
C PRO A 42 -13.77 5.68 5.44
N ARG A 43 -13.95 7.01 5.31
CA ARG A 43 -14.99 7.56 4.42
C ARG A 43 -14.64 7.29 2.96
N PRO A 44 -15.56 6.71 2.16
CA PRO A 44 -15.28 6.42 0.77
C PRO A 44 -15.31 7.67 -0.11
N TYR A 45 -14.35 7.76 -1.02
CA TYR A 45 -14.31 8.73 -2.11
C TYR A 45 -14.15 7.98 -3.44
N PRO A 46 -14.87 8.37 -4.50
CA PRO A 46 -14.80 7.67 -5.79
C PRO A 46 -13.39 7.64 -6.41
N ASP A 47 -12.62 8.69 -6.16
CA ASP A 47 -11.27 8.90 -6.71
C ASP A 47 -10.13 8.49 -5.76
N ARG A 48 -10.46 7.98 -4.54
CA ARG A 48 -9.48 7.59 -3.53
C ARG A 48 -9.71 6.17 -3.03
N ALA A 49 -8.73 5.32 -3.21
CA ALA A 49 -8.67 4.00 -2.56
C ALA A 49 -8.39 4.14 -1.05
N GLY A 50 -8.70 3.11 -0.29
CA GLY A 50 -8.29 3.02 1.12
C GLY A 50 -6.78 2.96 1.29
N PRO A 51 -6.24 3.18 2.50
CA PRO A 51 -4.81 3.27 2.74
C PRO A 51 -4.05 2.05 2.20
N SER A 52 -3.08 2.30 1.33
CA SER A 52 -2.16 1.27 0.84
C SER A 52 -0.96 1.94 0.17
N THR A 53 0.23 1.46 0.50
CA THR A 53 1.49 1.95 -0.07
C THR A 53 2.31 0.78 -0.59
N ALA A 54 2.76 0.84 -1.83
CA ALA A 54 3.73 -0.10 -2.38
C ALA A 54 5.14 0.46 -2.23
N VAL A 55 6.00 -0.27 -1.53
CA VAL A 55 7.45 -0.08 -1.59
C VAL A 55 8.00 -1.10 -2.57
N ILE A 56 8.64 -0.63 -3.64
CA ILE A 56 9.11 -1.46 -4.73
C ILE A 56 10.63 -1.53 -4.66
N VAL A 57 11.17 -2.72 -4.43
CA VAL A 57 12.62 -2.96 -4.38
C VAL A 57 12.98 -3.95 -5.46
N ASN A 58 13.82 -3.52 -6.42
CA ASN A 58 14.25 -4.35 -7.54
C ASN A 58 13.09 -5.04 -8.29
N GLY A 59 11.95 -4.32 -8.47
CA GLY A 59 10.74 -4.82 -9.14
C GLY A 59 9.84 -5.72 -8.27
N ARG A 60 10.21 -6.01 -7.02
CA ARG A 60 9.38 -6.74 -6.05
C ARG A 60 8.53 -5.77 -5.25
N TYR A 61 7.27 -6.10 -5.05
CA TYR A 61 6.29 -5.26 -4.40
C TYR A 61 6.09 -5.69 -2.94
N PHE A 62 6.39 -4.80 -2.01
CA PHE A 62 6.09 -4.90 -0.59
C PHE A 62 4.93 -3.95 -0.31
N ILE A 63 3.76 -4.50 0.01
CA ILE A 63 2.54 -3.71 0.17
C ILE A 63 2.33 -3.42 1.65
N VAL A 64 2.27 -2.16 2.04
CA VAL A 64 1.91 -1.75 3.40
C VAL A 64 0.47 -1.31 3.39
N ASP A 65 -0.35 -2.01 4.15
CA ASP A 65 -1.80 -1.99 4.19
C ASP A 65 -2.48 -2.36 2.86
N ALA A 66 -3.66 -2.95 2.97
CA ALA A 66 -4.46 -3.40 1.85
C ALA A 66 -5.89 -2.84 1.98
N GLY A 67 -6.00 -1.53 1.85
CA GLY A 67 -7.29 -0.84 1.87
C GLY A 67 -8.14 -1.15 0.64
N ARG A 68 -9.40 -0.71 0.65
CA ARG A 68 -10.33 -0.95 -0.47
C ARG A 68 -9.74 -0.49 -1.80
N ALA A 69 -10.02 -1.23 -2.87
CA ALA A 69 -9.57 -0.96 -4.24
C ALA A 69 -8.06 -1.07 -4.49
N VAL A 70 -7.27 -1.65 -3.56
CA VAL A 70 -5.83 -1.86 -3.71
C VAL A 70 -5.50 -2.61 -5.01
N VAL A 71 -6.29 -3.64 -5.37
CA VAL A 71 -6.09 -4.44 -6.59
C VAL A 71 -6.28 -3.59 -7.85
N LEU A 72 -7.29 -2.72 -7.88
CA LEU A 72 -7.52 -1.82 -9.01
C LEU A 72 -6.35 -0.83 -9.19
N ARG A 73 -5.75 -0.37 -8.09
CA ARG A 73 -4.58 0.51 -8.13
C ARG A 73 -3.31 -0.23 -8.55
N LEU A 74 -3.12 -1.46 -8.10
CA LEU A 74 -2.01 -2.32 -8.57
C LEU A 74 -2.14 -2.61 -10.07
N SER A 75 -3.34 -2.93 -10.56
CA SER A 75 -3.57 -3.19 -11.98
C SER A 75 -3.26 -1.96 -12.85
N ALA A 76 -3.52 -0.75 -12.35
CA ALA A 76 -3.18 0.50 -13.05
C ALA A 76 -1.67 0.71 -13.23
N LEU A 77 -0.83 0.05 -12.44
CA LEU A 77 0.63 0.06 -12.60
C LEU A 77 1.11 -0.89 -13.72
N GLN A 78 0.19 -1.65 -14.34
CA GLN A 78 0.48 -2.64 -15.39
C GLN A 78 1.54 -3.68 -14.99
N GLN A 79 1.63 -3.97 -13.70
CA GLN A 79 2.62 -4.91 -13.16
C GLN A 79 1.98 -6.27 -12.88
N PRO A 80 2.72 -7.37 -13.08
CA PRO A 80 2.22 -8.69 -12.75
C PRO A 80 1.93 -8.84 -11.25
N MET A 81 0.70 -9.22 -10.89
CA MET A 81 0.29 -9.50 -9.50
C MET A 81 1.18 -10.53 -8.76
N PRO A 82 1.77 -11.55 -9.44
CA PRO A 82 2.70 -12.49 -8.80
C PRO A 82 3.98 -11.88 -8.24
N GLN A 83 4.31 -10.63 -8.58
CA GLN A 83 5.48 -9.92 -8.04
C GLN A 83 5.28 -9.34 -6.63
N ILE A 84 4.10 -9.53 -6.02
CA ILE A 84 3.88 -9.17 -4.61
C ILE A 84 4.72 -10.12 -3.75
N ALA A 85 5.75 -9.55 -3.12
CA ALA A 85 6.66 -10.29 -2.25
C ALA A 85 6.04 -10.54 -0.87
N ALA A 86 5.41 -9.51 -0.28
CA ALA A 86 4.73 -9.59 0.99
C ALA A 86 3.75 -8.44 1.20
N VAL A 87 2.80 -8.64 2.11
CA VAL A 87 1.88 -7.63 2.62
C VAL A 87 2.17 -7.39 4.09
N PHE A 88 2.21 -6.14 4.51
CA PHE A 88 2.46 -5.71 5.89
C PHE A 88 1.28 -4.90 6.37
N LEU A 89 0.60 -5.32 7.42
CA LEU A 89 -0.49 -4.58 8.04
C LEU A 89 0.04 -3.74 9.20
N THR A 90 -0.26 -2.45 9.18
CA THR A 90 0.10 -1.55 10.27
C THR A 90 -0.76 -1.82 11.49
N HIS A 91 -2.04 -2.02 11.29
CA HIS A 91 -3.04 -2.37 12.30
C HIS A 91 -4.29 -2.99 11.62
N LEU A 92 -5.32 -3.36 12.39
CA LEU A 92 -6.46 -4.11 11.86
C LEU A 92 -7.75 -3.30 11.66
N HIS A 93 -7.69 -1.99 11.52
CA HIS A 93 -8.85 -1.23 11.08
C HIS A 93 -9.31 -1.66 9.68
N SER A 94 -10.60 -1.61 9.45
CA SER A 94 -11.21 -2.14 8.22
C SER A 94 -10.78 -1.40 6.96
N ASP A 95 -10.50 -0.11 7.03
CA ASP A 95 -10.03 0.66 5.87
C ASP A 95 -8.60 0.30 5.45
N HIS A 96 -7.79 -0.27 6.35
CA HIS A 96 -6.45 -0.81 6.08
C HIS A 96 -6.45 -2.27 5.62
N THR A 97 -7.57 -2.99 5.79
CA THR A 97 -7.63 -4.45 5.55
C THR A 97 -8.71 -4.88 4.57
N SER A 98 -9.67 -4.01 4.23
CA SER A 98 -10.86 -4.38 3.43
C SER A 98 -10.56 -4.81 1.99
N GLY A 99 -9.40 -4.47 1.43
CA GLY A 99 -8.95 -4.92 0.12
C GLY A 99 -8.11 -6.21 0.16
N LEU A 100 -7.73 -6.69 1.35
CA LEU A 100 -6.92 -7.91 1.49
C LEU A 100 -7.58 -9.15 0.88
N PRO A 101 -8.90 -9.39 1.04
CA PRO A 101 -9.59 -10.51 0.40
C PRO A 101 -9.48 -10.50 -1.12
N ASP A 102 -9.68 -9.33 -1.74
CA ASP A 102 -9.53 -9.15 -3.19
C ASP A 102 -8.08 -9.35 -3.63
N LEU A 103 -7.11 -8.78 -2.90
CA LEU A 103 -5.69 -8.94 -3.18
C LEU A 103 -5.26 -10.41 -3.13
N PHE A 104 -5.71 -11.16 -2.12
CA PHE A 104 -5.45 -12.58 -1.97
C PHE A 104 -5.99 -13.39 -3.15
N ASN A 105 -7.29 -13.28 -3.44
CA ASN A 105 -7.95 -14.06 -4.48
C ASN A 105 -7.44 -13.66 -5.87
N THR A 106 -7.41 -12.36 -6.19
CA THR A 106 -7.02 -11.89 -7.52
C THR A 106 -5.57 -12.22 -7.82
N SER A 107 -4.63 -12.05 -6.89
CA SER A 107 -3.24 -12.43 -7.12
C SER A 107 -3.06 -13.93 -7.37
N TRP A 108 -3.86 -14.79 -6.71
CA TRP A 108 -3.87 -16.23 -6.94
C TRP A 108 -4.39 -16.57 -8.33
N VAL A 109 -5.56 -16.06 -8.71
CA VAL A 109 -6.16 -16.23 -10.04
C VAL A 109 -5.24 -15.71 -11.14
N MET A 110 -4.51 -14.62 -10.89
CA MET A 110 -3.54 -14.03 -11.82
C MET A 110 -2.16 -14.71 -11.80
N GLY A 111 -2.04 -15.87 -11.15
CA GLY A 111 -0.88 -16.77 -11.29
C GLY A 111 0.09 -16.83 -10.11
N ARG A 112 -0.24 -16.30 -8.93
CA ARG A 112 0.56 -16.53 -7.71
C ARG A 112 0.51 -18.00 -7.33
N LYS A 113 1.69 -18.64 -7.26
CA LYS A 113 1.83 -20.07 -7.00
C LYS A 113 2.22 -20.42 -5.57
N GLN A 114 2.67 -19.44 -4.79
CA GLN A 114 3.13 -19.62 -3.41
C GLN A 114 2.13 -18.97 -2.45
N PRO A 115 2.14 -19.33 -1.17
CA PRO A 115 1.34 -18.65 -0.15
C PRO A 115 1.58 -17.13 -0.17
N LEU A 116 0.49 -16.36 0.02
CA LEU A 116 0.64 -14.92 0.24
C LEU A 116 1.33 -14.70 1.58
N GLN A 117 2.48 -14.05 1.57
CA GLN A 117 3.21 -13.69 2.79
C GLN A 117 2.53 -12.49 3.44
N LEU A 118 1.98 -12.65 4.63
CA LEU A 118 1.24 -11.62 5.35
C LEU A 118 1.84 -11.39 6.74
N TYR A 119 2.37 -10.18 6.93
CA TYR A 119 2.91 -9.70 8.20
C TYR A 119 1.88 -8.79 8.86
N GLY A 120 1.54 -9.02 10.12
CA GLY A 120 0.57 -8.17 10.79
C GLY A 120 0.54 -8.33 12.31
N PRO A 121 -0.17 -7.44 13.01
CA PRO A 121 -0.26 -7.46 14.45
C PRO A 121 -1.01 -8.71 14.96
N ARG A 122 -0.99 -8.91 16.28
CA ARG A 122 -1.84 -9.92 16.93
C ARG A 122 -3.29 -9.74 16.48
N GLY A 123 -3.98 -10.84 16.14
CA GLY A 123 -5.32 -10.87 15.56
C GLY A 123 -5.33 -11.11 14.05
N THR A 124 -4.18 -10.97 13.35
CA THR A 124 -4.09 -11.21 11.91
C THR A 124 -4.43 -12.66 11.55
N GLN A 125 -4.01 -13.64 12.36
CA GLN A 125 -4.32 -15.05 12.10
C GLN A 125 -5.81 -15.33 12.15
N GLU A 126 -6.50 -14.78 13.14
CA GLU A 126 -7.96 -14.92 13.30
C GLU A 126 -8.71 -14.27 12.13
N MET A 127 -8.25 -13.09 11.68
CA MET A 127 -8.79 -12.42 10.50
C MET A 127 -8.62 -13.29 9.24
N VAL A 128 -7.44 -13.88 9.03
CA VAL A 128 -7.16 -14.77 7.90
C VAL A 128 -8.01 -16.05 7.96
N ASN A 129 -8.16 -16.65 9.13
CA ASN A 129 -9.05 -17.81 9.31
C ASN A 129 -10.50 -17.48 8.89
N GLY A 130 -10.98 -16.29 9.26
CA GLY A 130 -12.28 -15.78 8.84
C GLY A 130 -12.38 -15.57 7.33
N LEU A 131 -11.36 -14.99 6.71
CA LEU A 131 -11.25 -14.76 5.27
C LEU A 131 -11.30 -16.08 4.49
N LEU A 132 -10.45 -17.04 4.85
CA LEU A 132 -10.39 -18.34 4.17
C LEU A 132 -11.70 -19.11 4.32
N LYS A 133 -12.37 -19.03 5.47
CA LYS A 133 -13.69 -19.61 5.68
C LYS A 133 -14.75 -18.92 4.81
N PHE A 134 -14.70 -17.61 4.65
CA PHE A 134 -15.64 -16.85 3.82
C PHE A 134 -15.54 -17.26 2.33
N TYR A 135 -14.32 -17.49 1.83
CA TYR A 135 -14.08 -17.88 0.44
C TYR A 135 -13.93 -19.38 0.22
N ALA A 136 -14.25 -20.23 1.20
CA ALA A 136 -14.02 -21.68 1.13
C ALA A 136 -14.62 -22.33 -0.12
N GLU A 137 -15.83 -21.92 -0.51
CA GLU A 137 -16.52 -22.45 -1.71
C GLU A 137 -15.83 -22.00 -3.00
N ASP A 138 -15.48 -20.70 -3.14
CA ASP A 138 -14.77 -20.19 -4.33
C ASP A 138 -13.39 -20.86 -4.47
N ILE A 139 -12.68 -21.02 -3.34
CA ILE A 139 -11.38 -21.70 -3.31
C ILE A 139 -11.53 -23.15 -3.76
N HIS A 140 -12.53 -23.87 -3.26
CA HIS A 140 -12.81 -25.27 -3.64
C HIS A 140 -13.09 -25.37 -5.14
N ILE A 141 -13.96 -24.52 -5.68
CA ILE A 141 -14.33 -24.53 -7.10
C ILE A 141 -13.09 -24.30 -7.98
N ARG A 142 -12.31 -23.25 -7.69
CA ARG A 142 -11.16 -22.88 -8.52
C ARG A 142 -9.99 -23.84 -8.40
N ARG A 143 -9.73 -24.35 -7.19
CA ARG A 143 -8.62 -25.23 -6.93
C ARG A 143 -8.88 -26.67 -7.36
N ASP A 144 -10.08 -27.20 -7.04
CA ASP A 144 -10.33 -28.64 -7.06
C ASP A 144 -11.27 -29.08 -8.20
N LEU A 145 -12.06 -28.17 -8.79
CA LEU A 145 -13.12 -28.57 -9.73
C LEU A 145 -12.97 -28.01 -11.15
N VAL A 146 -12.60 -26.75 -11.32
CA VAL A 146 -12.71 -26.06 -12.63
C VAL A 146 -11.38 -25.59 -13.20
N GLU A 147 -10.64 -24.77 -12.44
CA GLU A 147 -9.47 -24.08 -12.96
C GLU A 147 -8.15 -24.77 -12.58
N GLU A 148 -8.19 -25.72 -11.65
CA GLU A 148 -7.02 -26.46 -11.12
C GLU A 148 -5.88 -25.53 -10.69
N LEU A 149 -6.23 -24.39 -10.08
CA LEU A 149 -5.24 -23.40 -9.67
C LEU A 149 -4.26 -23.95 -8.63
N PRO A 150 -3.04 -23.42 -8.55
CA PRO A 150 -2.01 -23.91 -7.64
C PRO A 150 -2.49 -23.97 -6.18
N VAL A 151 -2.41 -25.15 -5.56
CA VAL A 151 -2.89 -25.41 -4.19
C VAL A 151 -2.26 -24.42 -3.19
N LYS A 152 -0.94 -24.25 -3.23
CA LYS A 152 -0.24 -23.32 -2.34
C LYS A 152 -0.60 -21.85 -2.58
N GLY A 153 -1.06 -21.50 -3.78
CA GLY A 153 -1.56 -20.16 -4.07
C GLY A 153 -2.84 -19.81 -3.30
N ALA A 154 -3.63 -20.81 -2.88
CA ALA A 154 -4.81 -20.64 -2.04
C ALA A 154 -4.49 -20.51 -0.54
N GLU A 155 -3.25 -20.35 -0.17
CA GLU A 155 -2.80 -20.24 1.22
C GLU A 155 -2.31 -18.82 1.53
N ILE A 156 -2.42 -18.43 2.81
CA ILE A 156 -1.83 -17.23 3.38
C ILE A 156 -0.92 -17.67 4.52
N GLU A 157 0.36 -17.31 4.42
CA GLU A 157 1.32 -17.54 5.50
C GLU A 157 1.39 -16.29 6.38
N VAL A 158 0.92 -16.42 7.62
CA VAL A 158 0.82 -15.30 8.56
C VAL A 158 2.04 -15.25 9.45
N HIS A 159 2.67 -14.06 9.49
CA HIS A 159 3.78 -13.73 10.38
C HIS A 159 3.31 -12.68 11.38
N ILE A 160 3.22 -13.05 12.66
CA ILE A 160 2.82 -12.10 13.72
C ILE A 160 3.98 -11.17 14.01
N VAL A 161 3.73 -9.86 13.83
CA VAL A 161 4.71 -8.80 13.97
C VAL A 161 4.90 -8.41 15.43
N SER A 162 6.16 -8.21 15.79
CA SER A 162 6.63 -7.48 16.98
C SER A 162 7.69 -6.45 16.57
N GLU A 163 8.03 -5.52 17.46
CA GLU A 163 9.10 -4.55 17.16
C GLU A 163 10.42 -5.23 16.82
N GLY A 164 11.12 -4.71 15.82
CA GLY A 164 12.39 -5.23 15.33
C GLY A 164 12.35 -5.58 13.85
N ILE A 165 13.38 -6.29 13.38
CA ILE A 165 13.45 -6.75 11.99
C ILE A 165 12.40 -7.85 11.78
N VAL A 166 11.45 -7.61 10.86
CA VAL A 166 10.37 -8.56 10.53
C VAL A 166 10.58 -9.25 9.19
N TYR A 167 11.37 -8.65 8.30
CA TYR A 167 11.76 -9.23 7.02
C TYR A 167 13.18 -8.81 6.68
N LYS A 168 13.97 -9.73 6.15
CA LYS A 168 15.33 -9.43 5.67
C LYS A 168 15.73 -10.42 4.59
N ASP A 169 16.26 -9.88 3.50
CA ASP A 169 16.97 -10.64 2.46
C ASP A 169 18.18 -9.83 1.97
N ASP A 170 18.75 -10.21 0.83
CA ASP A 170 19.95 -9.57 0.28
C ASP A 170 19.68 -8.14 -0.23
N ASP A 171 18.44 -7.80 -0.58
CA ASP A 171 18.06 -6.52 -1.19
C ASP A 171 17.44 -5.54 -0.20
N VAL A 172 16.72 -6.01 0.83
CA VAL A 172 15.94 -5.16 1.72
C VAL A 172 15.91 -5.67 3.16
N THR A 173 15.97 -4.74 4.09
CA THR A 173 15.66 -4.98 5.51
C THR A 173 14.43 -4.18 5.88
N ILE A 174 13.42 -4.84 6.49
CA ILE A 174 12.17 -4.21 6.93
C ILE A 174 12.07 -4.36 8.44
N THR A 175 11.98 -3.22 9.12
CA THR A 175 11.85 -3.13 10.58
C THR A 175 10.46 -2.60 10.93
N ALA A 176 9.75 -3.30 11.80
CA ALA A 176 8.52 -2.81 12.43
C ALA A 176 8.85 -2.07 13.71
N PHE A 177 8.13 -1.00 14.00
CA PHE A 177 8.25 -0.24 15.25
C PHE A 177 6.87 0.20 15.72
N GLY A 178 6.66 0.20 17.04
CA GLY A 178 5.37 0.60 17.63
C GLY A 178 5.09 2.08 17.44
N VAL A 179 3.83 2.39 17.17
CA VAL A 179 3.29 3.75 17.09
C VAL A 179 2.09 3.90 18.03
N ASP A 180 1.65 5.14 18.31
CA ASP A 180 0.56 5.40 19.24
C ASP A 180 -0.76 5.58 18.50
N HIS A 181 -1.52 4.50 18.37
CA HIS A 181 -2.87 4.53 17.79
C HIS A 181 -3.95 4.03 18.76
N ARG A 182 -3.73 4.27 20.08
CA ARG A 182 -4.65 3.77 21.12
C ARG A 182 -6.08 4.28 20.95
N PRO A 183 -7.13 3.39 21.09
CA PRO A 183 -7.06 2.07 21.75
C PRO A 183 -6.68 0.89 20.85
N VAL A 184 -6.27 1.10 19.60
CA VAL A 184 -5.85 0.02 18.71
C VAL A 184 -4.40 -0.35 19.02
N GLU A 185 -4.21 -1.48 19.66
CA GLU A 185 -2.91 -1.99 20.10
C GLU A 185 -2.77 -3.49 19.81
N PRO A 186 -1.63 -3.91 19.24
CA PRO A 186 -0.53 -3.10 18.76
C PRO A 186 -0.80 -2.43 17.40
N ALA A 187 -0.17 -1.29 17.16
CA ALA A 187 -0.09 -0.62 15.87
C ALA A 187 1.38 -0.34 15.52
N PHE A 188 1.72 -0.50 14.24
CA PHE A 188 3.11 -0.45 13.77
C PHE A 188 3.30 0.55 12.64
N GLY A 189 4.46 1.22 12.64
CA GLY A 189 5.06 1.78 11.44
C GLY A 189 6.12 0.81 10.89
N TYR A 190 6.52 1.02 9.63
CA TYR A 190 7.52 0.19 8.97
C TYR A 190 8.65 1.03 8.39
N LYS A 191 9.89 0.60 8.61
CA LYS A 191 11.10 1.17 8.03
C LYS A 191 11.68 0.19 7.03
N PHE A 192 11.87 0.64 5.78
CA PHE A 192 12.50 -0.08 4.69
C PHE A 192 13.90 0.47 4.44
N GLU A 193 14.89 -0.39 4.37
CA GLU A 193 16.27 -0.07 4.07
C GLU A 193 16.73 -0.89 2.87
N ALA A 194 17.00 -0.23 1.74
CA ALA A 194 17.43 -0.85 0.50
C ALA A 194 18.29 0.11 -0.32
N GLY A 195 19.38 -0.35 -0.93
CA GLY A 195 20.25 0.46 -1.79
C GLY A 195 20.79 1.73 -1.12
N GLY A 196 21.07 1.69 0.19
CA GLY A 196 21.52 2.85 0.95
C GLY A 196 20.44 3.94 1.13
N LYS A 197 19.19 3.65 0.84
CA LYS A 197 18.02 4.52 1.04
C LYS A 197 17.14 4.01 2.15
N ILE A 198 16.45 4.94 2.81
CA ILE A 198 15.54 4.67 3.93
C ILE A 198 14.18 5.27 3.59
N VAL A 199 13.15 4.43 3.64
CA VAL A 199 11.73 4.81 3.54
C VAL A 199 11.04 4.41 4.83
N VAL A 200 10.29 5.33 5.42
CA VAL A 200 9.51 5.08 6.64
C VAL A 200 8.05 5.35 6.36
N ILE A 201 7.19 4.45 6.80
CA ILE A 201 5.73 4.55 6.71
C ILE A 201 5.18 4.55 8.13
N SER A 202 4.42 5.58 8.49
CA SER A 202 3.95 5.77 9.87
C SER A 202 2.87 4.76 10.29
N GLY A 203 2.02 4.30 9.35
CA GLY A 203 0.69 3.82 9.73
C GLY A 203 -0.13 4.95 10.35
N ASP A 204 -1.25 4.64 10.99
CA ASP A 204 -2.04 5.61 11.75
C ASP A 204 -1.42 5.82 13.13
N THR A 205 -1.26 7.08 13.54
CA THR A 205 -0.60 7.40 14.81
C THR A 205 -0.89 8.81 15.32
N ALA A 206 -1.02 8.96 16.62
CA ALA A 206 -0.75 10.23 17.27
C ALA A 206 0.75 10.60 17.16
N PRO A 207 1.16 11.84 17.46
CA PRO A 207 2.56 12.21 17.50
C PRO A 207 3.37 11.23 18.37
N SER A 208 4.41 10.62 17.81
CA SER A 208 5.19 9.54 18.42
C SER A 208 6.69 9.80 18.36
N ASP A 209 7.34 9.83 19.52
CA ASP A 209 8.80 9.94 19.61
C ASP A 209 9.50 8.71 18.98
N ASN A 210 8.86 7.56 19.06
CA ASN A 210 9.37 6.33 18.45
C ASN A 210 9.40 6.46 16.92
N LEU A 211 8.35 7.04 16.31
CA LEU A 211 8.35 7.35 14.88
C LEU A 211 9.49 8.32 14.52
N VAL A 212 9.67 9.41 15.27
CA VAL A 212 10.78 10.36 15.04
C VAL A 212 12.14 9.64 15.09
N LYS A 213 12.34 8.74 16.06
CA LYS A 213 13.56 7.94 16.19
C LYS A 213 13.81 7.07 14.95
N PHE A 214 12.80 6.32 14.49
CA PHE A 214 12.94 5.41 13.34
C PHE A 214 13.02 6.13 12.00
N ALA A 215 12.40 7.32 11.88
CA ALA A 215 12.44 8.16 10.69
C ALA A 215 13.69 9.03 10.59
N ARG A 216 14.59 9.01 11.58
CA ARG A 216 15.77 9.89 11.59
C ARG A 216 16.62 9.74 10.32
N GLY A 217 16.77 10.85 9.58
CA GLY A 217 17.54 10.92 8.35
C GLY A 217 16.96 10.14 7.16
N ALA A 218 15.70 9.70 7.25
CA ALA A 218 15.07 8.97 6.17
C ALA A 218 15.01 9.80 4.87
N ASN A 219 15.11 9.09 3.74
CA ASN A 219 14.94 9.73 2.43
C ASN A 219 13.48 10.12 2.22
N ILE A 220 12.55 9.25 2.63
CA ILE A 220 11.10 9.48 2.54
C ILE A 220 10.46 9.10 3.87
N LEU A 221 9.60 9.98 4.39
CA LEU A 221 8.62 9.68 5.42
C LEU A 221 7.23 9.76 4.79
N VAL A 222 6.53 8.64 4.72
CA VAL A 222 5.09 8.57 4.37
C VAL A 222 4.31 8.63 5.67
N HIS A 223 3.49 9.67 5.86
CA HIS A 223 2.79 9.93 7.11
C HIS A 223 1.31 10.20 6.90
N GLU A 224 0.46 9.62 7.75
CA GLU A 224 -0.95 9.95 7.83
C GLU A 224 -1.15 11.40 8.28
N VAL A 225 -2.29 12.01 7.97
CA VAL A 225 -2.50 13.40 8.36
C VAL A 225 -3.97 13.81 8.39
N TYR A 226 -4.36 14.61 9.37
CA TYR A 226 -5.64 15.28 9.35
C TYR A 226 -5.54 16.80 9.40
N MET A 227 -6.56 17.47 8.84
CA MET A 227 -6.73 18.93 8.90
C MET A 227 -7.10 19.37 10.33
N PRO A 228 -6.33 20.27 10.96
CA PRO A 228 -6.70 20.83 12.25
C PRO A 228 -8.14 21.40 12.24
N GLY A 229 -8.92 21.04 13.25
CA GLY A 229 -10.32 21.46 13.38
C GLY A 229 -11.32 20.74 12.47
N TYR A 230 -10.89 19.82 11.59
CA TYR A 230 -11.80 19.04 10.75
C TYR A 230 -12.86 18.31 11.58
N PHE A 231 -12.42 17.55 12.55
CA PHE A 231 -13.32 16.81 13.44
C PHE A 231 -14.25 17.71 14.27
N ALA A 232 -13.88 18.94 14.52
CA ALA A 232 -14.75 19.91 15.20
C ALA A 232 -15.83 20.47 14.26
N LYS A 233 -15.52 20.63 12.95
CA LYS A 233 -16.44 21.15 11.93
C LYS A 233 -17.38 20.08 11.37
N ALA A 234 -16.93 18.85 11.18
CA ALA A 234 -17.76 17.73 10.73
C ALA A 234 -18.98 17.48 11.64
N ARG A 235 -18.92 17.99 12.85
CA ARG A 235 -19.97 18.03 13.84
C ARG A 235 -21.26 18.69 13.41
N SER A 236 -21.23 19.68 12.51
CA SER A 236 -22.40 20.47 12.14
C SER A 236 -23.22 19.88 11.01
N VAL A 237 -22.66 18.93 10.24
CA VAL A 237 -23.25 18.43 8.99
C VAL A 237 -23.75 16.98 9.07
N GLU A 238 -23.10 16.12 9.86
CA GLU A 238 -23.40 14.66 9.87
C GLU A 238 -24.19 14.18 11.11
N MET A 239 -24.64 15.05 11.99
CA MET A 239 -24.93 14.63 13.36
C MET A 239 -26.34 14.91 13.85
N THR A 240 -27.22 14.06 13.44
CA THR A 240 -28.50 13.76 14.15
C THR A 240 -28.39 12.61 15.15
N ARG A 241 -27.20 12.05 15.41
CA ARG A 241 -27.00 10.87 16.25
C ARG A 241 -25.94 11.06 17.34
N GLY A 242 -26.36 11.52 18.51
CA GLY A 242 -25.62 11.40 19.78
C GLY A 242 -24.49 12.42 20.03
N ASP A 243 -23.88 12.36 21.21
CA ASP A 243 -22.80 13.25 21.68
C ASP A 243 -21.47 13.01 20.96
N THR A 244 -21.25 13.77 19.92
CA THR A 244 -20.12 13.69 19.00
C THR A 244 -18.90 14.46 19.41
N THR A 245 -19.04 15.33 20.38
CA THR A 245 -17.90 16.03 20.99
C THR A 245 -16.86 15.03 21.46
N LYS A 246 -17.30 13.92 22.06
CA LYS A 246 -16.43 12.86 22.55
C LYS A 246 -15.75 12.08 21.41
N VAL A 247 -16.48 11.80 20.31
CA VAL A 247 -15.90 11.07 19.16
C VAL A 247 -14.81 11.92 18.51
N THR A 248 -15.08 13.18 18.21
CA THR A 248 -14.14 14.11 17.62
C THR A 248 -12.87 14.30 18.46
N GLN A 249 -13.05 14.47 19.79
CA GLN A 249 -11.91 14.57 20.72
C GLN A 249 -11.10 13.27 20.80
N ARG A 250 -11.76 12.11 20.61
CA ARG A 250 -11.06 10.82 20.58
C ARG A 250 -10.26 10.66 19.31
N LEU A 251 -10.86 10.95 18.15
CA LEU A 251 -10.18 10.83 16.84
C LEU A 251 -8.89 11.67 16.77
N SER A 252 -8.91 12.90 17.31
CA SER A 252 -7.71 13.74 17.37
C SER A 252 -6.61 13.25 18.33
N ARG A 253 -6.89 12.22 19.14
CA ARG A 253 -5.91 11.67 20.09
C ARG A 253 -5.06 10.55 19.53
N TYR A 254 -5.47 9.95 18.39
CA TYR A 254 -4.77 8.84 17.79
C TYR A 254 -4.43 9.03 16.30
N HIS A 255 -4.59 10.28 15.80
CA HIS A 255 -4.10 10.76 14.51
C HIS A 255 -3.24 12.01 14.68
N THR A 256 -2.44 12.33 13.69
CA THR A 256 -1.54 13.49 13.71
C THR A 256 -2.06 14.62 12.82
N ASP A 257 -2.18 15.82 13.36
CA ASP A 257 -2.56 16.99 12.57
C ASP A 257 -1.40 17.50 11.68
N ALA A 258 -1.76 18.30 10.66
CA ALA A 258 -0.82 18.77 9.66
C ALA A 258 0.37 19.56 10.22
N GLU A 259 0.18 20.39 11.27
CA GLU A 259 1.28 21.15 11.87
C GLU A 259 2.22 20.24 12.66
N GLN A 260 1.67 19.23 13.33
CA GLN A 260 2.45 18.23 14.06
C GLN A 260 3.26 17.33 13.11
N VAL A 261 2.65 16.92 11.97
CA VAL A 261 3.37 16.13 10.95
C VAL A 261 4.60 16.90 10.45
N GLY A 262 4.48 18.21 10.18
CA GLY A 262 5.62 19.05 9.83
C GLY A 262 6.72 19.07 10.90
N LYS A 263 6.34 19.18 12.19
CA LYS A 263 7.29 19.12 13.32
C LYS A 263 7.98 17.77 13.42
N ILE A 264 7.26 16.67 13.22
CA ILE A 264 7.81 15.31 13.23
C ILE A 264 8.84 15.17 12.10
N ALA A 265 8.50 15.60 10.88
CA ALA A 265 9.39 15.54 9.74
C ALA A 265 10.69 16.36 9.96
N ALA A 266 10.57 17.57 10.54
CA ALA A 266 11.70 18.40 10.89
C ALA A 266 12.57 17.78 11.99
N ALA A 267 11.95 17.27 13.08
CA ALA A 267 12.67 16.66 14.20
C ALA A 267 13.42 15.37 13.77
N ALA A 268 12.85 14.60 12.84
CA ALA A 268 13.48 13.43 12.26
C ALA A 268 14.54 13.78 11.20
N GLY A 269 14.55 15.01 10.68
CA GLY A 269 15.50 15.43 9.62
C GLY A 269 15.31 14.64 8.33
N VAL A 270 14.06 14.31 7.96
CA VAL A 270 13.78 13.59 6.73
C VAL A 270 14.03 14.48 5.50
N LYS A 271 14.29 13.88 4.34
CA LYS A 271 14.51 14.66 3.11
C LYS A 271 13.20 15.02 2.43
N LYS A 272 12.23 14.10 2.44
CA LYS A 272 10.93 14.25 1.78
C LYS A 272 9.82 13.74 2.69
N LEU A 273 8.76 14.54 2.84
CA LEU A 273 7.54 14.19 3.53
C LEU A 273 6.43 13.91 2.52
N VAL A 274 5.81 12.73 2.59
CA VAL A 274 4.68 12.33 1.75
C VAL A 274 3.46 12.17 2.63
N LEU A 275 2.44 12.97 2.40
CA LEU A 275 1.20 12.96 3.16
C LEU A 275 0.19 12.00 2.52
N THR A 276 -0.32 11.07 3.32
CA THR A 276 -1.30 10.05 2.93
C THR A 276 -2.41 9.96 3.97
N HIS A 277 -3.37 9.04 3.80
CA HIS A 277 -4.51 8.90 4.72
C HIS A 277 -5.12 10.28 5.04
N LEU A 278 -5.36 11.07 3.98
CA LEU A 278 -5.71 12.50 4.07
C LEU A 278 -7.12 12.70 4.63
N ILE A 279 -7.25 13.42 5.73
CA ILE A 279 -8.52 13.70 6.42
C ILE A 279 -8.76 15.23 6.49
N PRO A 280 -9.61 15.79 5.63
CA PRO A 280 -10.21 15.22 4.44
C PRO A 280 -9.31 15.41 3.19
N PRO A 281 -9.45 14.59 2.14
CA PRO A 281 -8.58 14.70 0.96
C PRO A 281 -8.85 15.96 0.11
N GLU A 282 -10.03 16.56 0.16
CA GLU A 282 -10.35 17.83 -0.51
C GLU A 282 -9.55 19.02 0.02
N ASP A 283 -9.06 18.96 1.25
CA ASP A 283 -8.21 20.00 1.85
C ASP A 283 -6.69 19.69 1.73
N SER A 284 -6.31 18.80 0.84
CA SER A 284 -4.90 18.32 0.73
C SER A 284 -3.86 19.43 0.57
N GLU A 285 -4.15 20.50 -0.19
CA GLU A 285 -3.25 21.64 -0.33
C GLU A 285 -3.10 22.46 0.95
N LYS A 286 -4.21 22.69 1.66
CA LYS A 286 -4.15 23.39 2.96
C LYS A 286 -3.40 22.55 4.00
N ILE A 287 -3.60 21.24 4.00
CA ILE A 287 -2.85 20.29 4.84
C ILE A 287 -1.35 20.42 4.56
N ARG A 288 -0.96 20.42 3.28
CA ARG A 288 0.43 20.60 2.84
C ARG A 288 1.01 21.95 3.30
N GLU A 289 0.27 23.04 3.14
CA GLU A 289 0.68 24.38 3.57
C GLU A 289 0.88 24.46 5.10
N LEU A 290 0.01 23.83 5.89
CA LEU A 290 0.16 23.78 7.35
C LEU A 290 1.39 22.98 7.77
N ALA A 291 1.66 21.83 7.14
CA ALA A 291 2.86 21.07 7.39
C ALA A 291 4.13 21.87 7.03
N ALA A 292 4.09 22.64 5.94
CA ALA A 292 5.21 23.47 5.48
C ALA A 292 5.58 24.60 6.44
N ARG A 293 4.71 24.98 7.37
CA ARG A 293 5.06 25.97 8.41
C ARG A 293 6.16 25.47 9.37
N ASN A 294 6.31 24.16 9.49
CA ASN A 294 7.24 23.54 10.44
C ASN A 294 8.29 22.64 9.75
N PHE A 295 8.22 22.44 8.43
CA PHE A 295 9.16 21.61 7.69
C PHE A 295 9.50 22.30 6.35
N SER A 296 10.79 22.53 6.12
CA SER A 296 11.30 23.24 4.94
C SER A 296 11.71 22.29 3.79
N GLY A 297 11.66 20.96 4.00
CA GLY A 297 11.95 19.99 2.97
C GLY A 297 10.82 19.84 1.96
N GLU A 298 10.99 18.94 1.00
CA GLU A 298 9.96 18.64 0.00
C GLU A 298 8.74 17.99 0.66
N ILE A 299 7.53 18.51 0.39
CA ILE A 299 6.26 17.98 0.88
C ILE A 299 5.36 17.62 -0.30
N VAL A 300 4.93 16.37 -0.37
CA VAL A 300 3.99 15.85 -1.36
C VAL A 300 2.66 15.50 -0.68
N ALA A 301 1.59 16.22 -0.98
CA ALA A 301 0.23 15.80 -0.64
C ALA A 301 -0.20 14.76 -1.68
N ALA A 302 -0.13 13.48 -1.33
CA ALA A 302 -0.26 12.41 -2.30
C ALA A 302 -1.70 12.22 -2.79
N LYS A 303 -1.81 11.80 -4.05
CA LYS A 303 -3.00 11.19 -4.64
C LYS A 303 -2.70 9.72 -4.92
N ASP A 304 -3.76 8.96 -5.17
CA ASP A 304 -3.59 7.58 -5.61
C ASP A 304 -2.68 7.52 -6.83
N LEU A 305 -1.81 6.51 -6.87
CA LEU A 305 -0.78 6.27 -7.88
C LEU A 305 0.36 7.32 -7.92
N THR A 306 0.43 8.23 -6.94
CA THR A 306 1.61 9.09 -6.81
C THR A 306 2.84 8.24 -6.58
N ARG A 307 3.83 8.36 -7.49
CA ARG A 307 5.15 7.70 -7.34
C ARG A 307 6.16 8.71 -6.79
N VAL A 308 6.92 8.29 -5.80
CA VAL A 308 7.95 9.09 -5.14
C VAL A 308 9.26 8.31 -5.13
N LEU A 309 10.34 8.99 -5.51
CA LEU A 309 11.70 8.45 -5.49
C LEU A 309 12.47 9.02 -4.29
N PRO A 310 13.29 8.21 -3.59
CA PRO A 310 14.13 8.66 -2.46
C PRO A 310 15.26 9.57 -2.84
#